data_d0a767350777ede198249a28478082a2
#
_entry.id   d0a767350777ede198249a28478082a2
#
_cell.length_a   1.000
_cell.length_b   1.000
_cell.length_c   1.000
_cell.angle_alpha   90.00
_cell.angle_beta   90.00
_cell.angle_gamma   90.00
#
_symmetry.space_group_name_H-M   'P 1'
#
loop_
_entity.id
_entity.type
_entity.pdbx_description
1 polymer ?
#
loop_
_entity_poly.entity_id
_entity_poly.type
_entity_poly.pdbx_seq_one_letter_code
_entity_poly.pdbx_strand_id
1 'polypeptide(L)'
;MRIHRVLPIALALAVAAAMTLPAGAQQQGEPGAAAPAKPAQPKRAPKPKPREATPKPPAPLAGAAKPTLLGQFGDWGAYTASPGGKKICFAIAKPKSAETRPPDRPRNEPYMFISTRPSEKVTNEVSVIVGYPFKTSTEATAEVGATTFALYTQGDGAWIKNAGEEAHMVDAMRQGDSVVVKGMSSHGTQSTDTYSLQGLAEALDRAAQECK
;
A
#
# COMPACT_ATOMS: atom_id res chain seq x y z
N MET A 1 57.41 15.00 -3.73
CA MET A 1 58.11 13.74 -3.50
C MET A 1 57.09 12.66 -3.72
N ARG A 2 57.02 12.13 -4.97
CA ARG A 2 57.30 10.73 -5.38
C ARG A 2 56.37 9.74 -4.64
N ILE A 3 55.54 8.83 -5.18
CA ILE A 3 55.86 7.90 -6.29
C ILE A 3 54.54 7.36 -6.85
N HIS A 4 54.41 7.27 -8.17
CA HIS A 4 53.49 6.49 -8.99
C HIS A 4 53.64 4.99 -8.72
N ARG A 5 52.56 4.18 -8.80
CA ARG A 5 52.64 2.82 -9.30
C ARG A 5 51.44 2.48 -10.15
N VAL A 6 51.73 2.41 -11.43
CA VAL A 6 50.97 1.73 -12.50
C VAL A 6 51.47 0.29 -12.55
N LEU A 7 50.62 -0.69 -12.84
CA LEU A 7 50.90 -1.92 -13.61
C LEU A 7 49.72 -2.91 -13.61
N PRO A 8 49.67 -3.89 -14.50
CA PRO A 8 49.02 -3.82 -15.81
C PRO A 8 47.99 -4.93 -16.06
N ILE A 9 47.23 -4.74 -17.12
CA ILE A 9 46.59 -5.63 -18.11
C ILE A 9 46.98 -7.13 -17.99
N ALA A 10 46.02 -8.01 -17.92
CA ALA A 10 46.09 -9.41 -18.38
C ALA A 10 44.86 -9.74 -19.24
N LEU A 11 45.19 -9.99 -20.47
CA LEU A 11 44.37 -10.46 -21.60
C LEU A 11 44.36 -12.01 -21.56
N ALA A 12 43.19 -12.65 -21.67
CA ALA A 12 43.06 -14.07 -22.07
C ALA A 12 41.66 -14.34 -22.59
N LEU A 13 41.50 -14.41 -23.88
CA LEU A 13 41.36 -15.55 -24.76
C LEU A 13 40.01 -16.25 -24.74
N ALA A 14 39.37 -16.13 -25.92
CA ALA A 14 38.18 -16.80 -26.42
C ALA A 14 38.34 -18.33 -26.49
N VAL A 15 37.24 -19.06 -26.22
CA VAL A 15 37.02 -20.42 -26.78
C VAL A 15 35.60 -20.47 -27.30
N ALA A 16 35.49 -20.51 -28.60
CA ALA A 16 34.29 -20.87 -29.34
C ALA A 16 34.15 -22.41 -29.36
N ALA A 17 33.01 -22.92 -28.92
CA ALA A 17 32.62 -24.32 -29.18
C ALA A 17 31.33 -24.31 -29.99
N ALA A 18 31.45 -24.60 -31.25
CA ALA A 18 30.38 -24.97 -32.17
C ALA A 18 29.88 -26.38 -31.84
N MET A 19 28.59 -26.58 -31.64
CA MET A 19 27.96 -27.91 -31.67
C MET A 19 26.82 -27.94 -32.66
N THR A 20 26.99 -28.85 -33.59
CA THR A 20 26.21 -29.24 -34.75
C THR A 20 24.86 -29.84 -34.39
N LEU A 21 23.83 -29.46 -35.19
CA LEU A 21 22.50 -30.09 -35.25
C LEU A 21 22.58 -31.44 -36.04
N PRO A 22 21.78 -32.44 -35.66
CA PRO A 22 21.41 -33.49 -36.60
C PRO A 22 19.98 -33.22 -37.14
N ALA A 23 19.89 -33.29 -38.47
CA ALA A 23 18.65 -33.38 -39.20
C ALA A 23 18.02 -34.79 -39.05
N GLY A 24 16.73 -34.84 -38.78
CA GLY A 24 15.96 -36.10 -38.69
C GLY A 24 14.62 -35.99 -39.43
N ALA A 25 14.62 -36.47 -40.65
CA ALA A 25 13.58 -37.20 -41.38
C ALA A 25 12.10 -36.80 -41.27
N GLN A 26 11.61 -36.32 -42.40
CA GLN A 26 10.20 -36.29 -42.81
C GLN A 26 9.69 -37.71 -43.05
N GLN A 27 8.55 -38.09 -42.46
CA GLN A 27 7.71 -39.19 -42.92
C GLN A 27 6.40 -38.63 -43.48
N GLN A 28 6.25 -38.73 -44.79
CA GLN A 28 4.99 -38.60 -45.51
C GLN A 28 4.15 -39.85 -45.23
N GLY A 29 2.94 -39.69 -44.73
CA GLY A 29 1.90 -40.70 -44.63
C GLY A 29 0.71 -40.30 -45.50
N GLU A 30 0.31 -41.18 -46.32
CA GLU A 30 -0.68 -41.18 -47.41
C GLU A 30 -2.14 -40.95 -46.98
N PRO A 31 -3.06 -40.51 -47.86
CA PRO A 31 -4.41 -40.07 -47.50
C PRO A 31 -5.39 -41.23 -47.37
N GLY A 32 -5.92 -41.43 -46.20
CA GLY A 32 -7.02 -42.35 -45.90
C GLY A 32 -8.40 -41.68 -46.10
N ALA A 33 -9.25 -42.42 -46.82
CA ALA A 33 -10.58 -42.05 -47.28
C ALA A 33 -11.53 -41.46 -46.23
N ALA A 34 -12.27 -40.43 -46.65
CA ALA A 34 -13.32 -39.75 -45.88
C ALA A 34 -14.54 -40.66 -45.65
N ALA A 35 -14.93 -40.80 -44.38
CA ALA A 35 -16.26 -41.24 -43.98
C ALA A 35 -17.16 -40.01 -43.68
N PRO A 36 -18.49 -40.04 -43.97
CA PRO A 36 -19.34 -38.89 -43.94
C PRO A 36 -19.60 -38.39 -42.50
N ALA A 37 -19.38 -37.11 -42.26
CA ALA A 37 -19.57 -36.45 -40.99
C ALA A 37 -21.07 -36.37 -40.63
N LYS A 38 -21.41 -36.87 -39.47
CA LYS A 38 -22.70 -36.58 -38.76
C LYS A 38 -22.82 -35.09 -38.45
N PRO A 39 -24.01 -34.48 -38.59
CA PRO A 39 -24.21 -33.10 -38.24
C PRO A 39 -23.87 -32.83 -36.79
N ALA A 40 -22.96 -31.89 -36.53
CA ALA A 40 -22.62 -31.43 -35.17
C ALA A 40 -23.79 -30.71 -34.56
N GLN A 41 -24.30 -31.21 -33.45
CA GLN A 41 -25.24 -30.48 -32.58
C GLN A 41 -24.54 -29.22 -32.06
N PRO A 42 -25.23 -28.07 -31.99
CA PRO A 42 -24.67 -26.88 -31.41
C PRO A 42 -24.38 -27.10 -29.90
N LYS A 43 -23.11 -26.99 -29.51
CA LYS A 43 -22.69 -27.04 -28.13
C LYS A 43 -23.41 -25.90 -27.38
N ARG A 44 -24.30 -26.24 -26.46
CA ARG A 44 -24.90 -25.29 -25.50
C ARG A 44 -23.77 -24.52 -24.82
N ALA A 45 -23.86 -23.19 -24.90
CA ALA A 45 -22.99 -22.31 -24.15
C ALA A 45 -23.01 -22.66 -22.66
N PRO A 46 -21.87 -22.64 -21.95
CA PRO A 46 -21.85 -22.88 -20.51
C PRO A 46 -22.76 -21.87 -19.81
N LYS A 47 -23.69 -22.35 -18.97
CA LYS A 47 -24.45 -21.49 -18.06
C LYS A 47 -23.45 -20.62 -17.30
N PRO A 48 -23.68 -19.29 -17.17
CA PRO A 48 -22.86 -18.45 -16.31
C PRO A 48 -22.87 -19.05 -14.90
N LYS A 49 -21.68 -19.35 -14.37
CA LYS A 49 -21.55 -19.68 -12.93
C LYS A 49 -22.17 -18.54 -12.13
N PRO A 50 -22.88 -18.82 -11.03
CA PRO A 50 -23.35 -17.79 -10.13
C PRO A 50 -22.15 -16.90 -9.79
N ARG A 51 -22.27 -15.62 -10.04
CA ARG A 51 -21.27 -14.61 -9.67
C ARG A 51 -21.18 -14.68 -8.16
N GLU A 52 -20.05 -15.19 -7.68
CA GLU A 52 -19.71 -15.21 -6.25
C GLU A 52 -19.90 -13.76 -5.76
N ALA A 53 -20.82 -13.59 -4.83
CA ALA A 53 -21.16 -12.26 -4.31
C ALA A 53 -19.88 -11.66 -3.76
N THR A 54 -19.41 -10.58 -4.35
CA THR A 54 -18.38 -9.72 -3.77
C THR A 54 -18.76 -9.49 -2.31
N PRO A 55 -17.85 -9.71 -1.33
CA PRO A 55 -18.13 -9.40 0.05
C PRO A 55 -18.60 -7.94 0.12
N LYS A 56 -19.85 -7.76 0.54
CA LYS A 56 -20.39 -6.44 0.84
C LYS A 56 -19.44 -5.82 1.85
N PRO A 57 -18.97 -4.57 1.65
CA PRO A 57 -18.19 -3.87 2.67
C PRO A 57 -18.89 -4.04 4.01
N PRO A 58 -18.18 -4.27 5.13
CA PRO A 58 -18.83 -4.39 6.43
C PRO A 58 -19.75 -3.19 6.58
N ALA A 59 -21.03 -3.48 6.87
CA ALA A 59 -22.00 -2.43 7.14
C ALA A 59 -21.40 -1.53 8.23
N PRO A 60 -21.55 -0.20 8.13
CA PRO A 60 -21.16 0.69 9.21
C PRO A 60 -21.70 0.07 10.49
N LEU A 61 -20.82 -0.17 11.48
CA LEU A 61 -21.21 -0.77 12.75
C LEU A 61 -22.46 -0.05 13.24
N ALA A 62 -23.58 -0.77 13.31
CA ALA A 62 -24.85 -0.21 13.77
C ALA A 62 -24.60 0.36 15.17
N GLY A 63 -24.70 1.69 15.33
CA GLY A 63 -24.36 2.40 16.57
C GLY A 63 -23.06 3.22 16.52
N ALA A 64 -22.27 3.20 15.43
CA ALA A 64 -21.15 4.12 15.32
C ALA A 64 -21.70 5.54 15.11
N ALA A 65 -21.57 6.40 16.12
CA ALA A 65 -21.88 7.82 15.98
C ALA A 65 -21.05 8.39 14.82
N LYS A 66 -21.73 9.06 13.88
CA LYS A 66 -21.03 9.70 12.75
C LYS A 66 -20.00 10.70 13.30
N PRO A 67 -18.76 10.71 12.75
CA PRO A 67 -17.79 11.72 13.13
C PRO A 67 -18.35 13.13 12.87
N THR A 68 -18.14 14.03 13.84
CA THR A 68 -18.49 15.44 13.74
C THR A 68 -17.24 16.23 13.39
N LEU A 69 -17.31 17.02 12.32
CA LEU A 69 -16.22 17.90 11.92
C LEU A 69 -16.10 19.04 12.93
N LEU A 70 -14.92 19.24 13.48
CA LEU A 70 -14.56 20.31 14.40
C LEU A 70 -13.94 21.53 13.69
N GLY A 71 -13.34 21.29 12.51
CA GLY A 71 -12.73 22.29 11.66
C GLY A 71 -11.87 21.68 10.56
N GLN A 72 -11.67 22.46 9.50
CA GLN A 72 -10.76 22.11 8.39
C GLN A 72 -9.55 23.05 8.45
N PHE A 73 -8.34 22.49 8.38
CA PHE A 73 -7.06 23.18 8.49
C PHE A 73 -6.16 22.72 7.36
N GLY A 74 -6.05 23.51 6.30
CA GLY A 74 -5.33 23.11 5.10
C GLY A 74 -5.84 21.74 4.58
N ASP A 75 -4.95 20.76 4.52
CA ASP A 75 -5.24 19.41 4.04
C ASP A 75 -5.78 18.46 5.13
N TRP A 76 -5.88 18.93 6.40
CA TRP A 76 -6.29 18.13 7.55
C TRP A 76 -7.64 18.58 8.11
N GLY A 77 -8.54 17.62 8.31
CA GLY A 77 -9.79 17.85 9.03
C GLY A 77 -9.67 17.36 10.49
N ALA A 78 -10.08 18.17 11.46
CA ALA A 78 -10.23 17.74 12.85
C ALA A 78 -11.65 17.24 13.11
N TYR A 79 -11.78 16.11 13.79
CA TYR A 79 -13.06 15.44 14.05
C TYR A 79 -13.16 14.92 15.48
N THR A 80 -14.41 14.74 15.92
CA THR A 80 -14.73 13.96 17.12
C THR A 80 -15.80 12.92 16.82
N ALA A 81 -15.74 11.80 17.55
CA ALA A 81 -16.75 10.74 17.50
C ALA A 81 -16.87 10.08 18.88
N SER A 82 -17.97 9.40 19.13
CA SER A 82 -18.18 8.67 20.39
C SER A 82 -18.74 7.28 20.15
N PRO A 83 -17.97 6.37 19.49
CA PRO A 83 -18.40 5.00 19.28
C PRO A 83 -18.56 4.28 20.62
N GLY A 84 -19.74 3.70 20.87
CA GLY A 84 -20.02 3.01 22.13
C GLY A 84 -19.92 3.92 23.38
N GLY A 85 -20.10 5.24 23.22
CA GLY A 85 -19.97 6.22 24.30
C GLY A 85 -18.54 6.63 24.66
N LYS A 86 -17.52 6.06 24.02
CA LYS A 86 -16.11 6.41 24.22
C LYS A 86 -15.70 7.54 23.28
N LYS A 87 -15.30 8.66 23.82
CA LYS A 87 -14.89 9.82 23.02
C LYS A 87 -13.56 9.57 22.33
N ILE A 88 -13.51 9.89 21.03
CA ILE A 88 -12.31 9.86 20.18
C ILE A 88 -12.22 11.19 19.47
N CYS A 89 -11.05 11.82 19.47
CA CYS A 89 -10.77 13.01 18.66
C CYS A 89 -9.60 12.70 17.72
N PHE A 90 -9.69 13.13 16.48
CA PHE A 90 -8.66 12.80 15.49
C PHE A 90 -8.54 13.86 14.41
N ALA A 91 -7.34 13.97 13.86
CA ALA A 91 -7.07 14.66 12.63
C ALA A 91 -6.96 13.62 11.50
N ILE A 92 -7.49 13.90 10.31
CA ILE A 92 -7.46 13.00 9.16
C ILE A 92 -7.12 13.76 7.88
N ALA A 93 -6.32 13.14 7.00
CA ALA A 93 -6.01 13.65 5.67
C ALA A 93 -5.96 12.52 4.64
N LYS A 94 -6.16 12.89 3.36
CA LYS A 94 -5.90 12.06 2.19
C LYS A 94 -4.55 12.42 1.61
N PRO A 95 -3.85 11.49 0.92
CA PRO A 95 -2.61 11.83 0.27
C PRO A 95 -2.84 12.80 -0.90
N LYS A 96 -1.85 13.66 -1.16
CA LYS A 96 -1.79 14.51 -2.35
C LYS A 96 -1.41 13.71 -3.59
N SER A 97 -0.61 12.65 -3.41
CA SER A 97 -0.20 11.73 -4.44
C SER A 97 -0.25 10.31 -3.87
N ALA A 98 -0.77 9.39 -4.68
CA ALA A 98 -1.02 8.00 -4.30
C ALA A 98 -0.59 7.08 -5.44
N GLU A 99 0.70 6.78 -5.52
CA GLU A 99 1.32 6.06 -6.62
C GLU A 99 1.47 4.57 -6.33
N THR A 100 1.47 3.76 -7.39
CA THR A 100 1.74 2.32 -7.30
C THR A 100 2.78 1.87 -8.33
N ARG A 101 3.50 0.79 -8.03
CA ARG A 101 4.42 0.10 -8.94
C ARG A 101 4.12 -1.41 -8.93
N PRO A 102 3.63 -1.99 -10.04
CA PRO A 102 3.27 -1.35 -11.33
C PRO A 102 2.23 -0.23 -11.16
N PRO A 103 2.19 0.73 -12.10
CA PRO A 103 1.25 1.85 -12.03
C PRO A 103 -0.21 1.39 -12.14
N ASP A 104 -1.13 2.26 -11.72
CA ASP A 104 -2.59 2.12 -11.87
C ASP A 104 -3.17 0.84 -11.24
N ARG A 105 -2.56 0.34 -10.16
CA ARG A 105 -3.12 -0.79 -9.44
C ARG A 105 -4.31 -0.33 -8.58
N PRO A 106 -5.50 -0.93 -8.76
CA PRO A 106 -6.68 -0.51 -8.04
C PRO A 106 -6.54 -0.81 -6.54
N ARG A 107 -6.95 0.13 -5.72
CA ARG A 107 -7.04 0.02 -4.25
C ARG A 107 -8.16 0.93 -3.73
N ASN A 108 -8.59 0.70 -2.50
CA ASN A 108 -9.45 1.65 -1.81
C ASN A 108 -8.68 2.95 -1.54
N GLU A 109 -9.42 4.02 -1.28
CA GLU A 109 -8.81 5.32 -1.00
C GLU A 109 -7.94 5.27 0.25
N PRO A 110 -6.65 5.64 0.16
CA PRO A 110 -5.76 5.69 1.32
C PRO A 110 -6.02 6.95 2.14
N TYR A 111 -5.77 6.87 3.45
CA TYR A 111 -5.81 8.02 4.35
C TYR A 111 -4.90 7.80 5.55
N MET A 112 -4.51 8.90 6.19
CA MET A 112 -3.80 8.91 7.45
C MET A 112 -4.65 9.61 8.49
N PHE A 113 -4.70 9.09 9.71
CA PHE A 113 -5.32 9.77 10.82
C PHE A 113 -4.47 9.67 12.08
N ILE A 114 -4.56 10.70 12.91
CA ILE A 114 -3.85 10.77 14.17
C ILE A 114 -4.91 10.95 15.26
N SER A 115 -5.02 9.98 16.16
CA SER A 115 -6.14 9.87 17.09
C SER A 115 -5.72 9.98 18.56
N THR A 116 -6.59 10.58 19.35
CA THR A 116 -6.53 10.61 20.83
C THR A 116 -7.77 9.93 21.38
N ARG A 117 -7.57 8.95 22.25
CA ARG A 117 -8.62 8.17 22.93
C ARG A 117 -8.42 8.25 24.45
N PRO A 118 -9.01 9.24 25.13
CA PRO A 118 -8.77 9.47 26.55
C PRO A 118 -9.10 8.26 27.45
N SER A 119 -10.19 7.55 27.14
CA SER A 119 -10.60 6.34 27.87
C SER A 119 -9.59 5.19 27.81
N GLU A 120 -8.72 5.19 26.80
CA GLU A 120 -7.69 4.16 26.57
C GLU A 120 -6.29 4.69 26.91
N LYS A 121 -6.19 5.96 27.35
CA LYS A 121 -4.92 6.67 27.62
C LYS A 121 -3.99 6.71 26.39
N VAL A 122 -4.59 6.75 25.20
CA VAL A 122 -3.88 6.89 23.93
C VAL A 122 -3.91 8.35 23.49
N THR A 123 -2.76 8.89 23.15
CA THR A 123 -2.60 10.27 22.68
C THR A 123 -1.80 10.30 21.39
N ASN A 124 -2.36 10.93 20.36
CA ASN A 124 -1.71 11.17 19.07
C ASN A 124 -1.21 9.89 18.37
N GLU A 125 -1.93 8.78 18.44
CA GLU A 125 -1.58 7.56 17.72
C GLU A 125 -1.71 7.77 16.20
N VAL A 126 -0.62 7.57 15.48
CA VAL A 126 -0.56 7.68 14.02
C VAL A 126 -0.99 6.37 13.39
N SER A 127 -2.01 6.43 12.55
CA SER A 127 -2.55 5.28 11.81
C SER A 127 -2.60 5.61 10.32
N VAL A 128 -2.07 4.72 9.49
CA VAL A 128 -2.12 4.83 8.04
C VAL A 128 -2.95 3.70 7.47
N ILE A 129 -3.95 4.00 6.67
CA ILE A 129 -4.73 3.02 5.90
C ILE A 129 -4.34 3.16 4.45
N VAL A 130 -3.80 2.09 3.85
CA VAL A 130 -3.27 2.12 2.47
C VAL A 130 -4.27 1.65 1.42
N GLY A 131 -5.43 1.12 1.84
CA GLY A 131 -6.50 0.68 0.96
C GLY A 131 -6.28 -0.67 0.27
N TYR A 132 -5.30 -1.45 0.70
CA TYR A 132 -5.05 -2.83 0.27
C TYR A 132 -4.48 -3.66 1.42
N PRO A 133 -4.65 -4.99 1.45
CA PRO A 133 -3.97 -5.83 2.43
C PRO A 133 -2.45 -5.82 2.22
N PHE A 134 -1.70 -5.51 3.26
CA PHE A 134 -0.24 -5.60 3.24
C PHE A 134 0.24 -7.05 3.02
N LYS A 135 1.42 -7.19 2.46
CA LYS A 135 2.12 -8.47 2.41
C LYS A 135 2.50 -8.89 3.82
N THR A 136 2.15 -10.13 4.19
CA THR A 136 2.45 -10.67 5.51
C THR A 136 3.95 -10.57 5.83
N SER A 137 4.26 -10.20 7.07
CA SER A 137 5.64 -10.05 7.58
C SER A 137 6.50 -9.01 6.83
N THR A 138 5.88 -8.03 6.17
CA THR A 138 6.59 -6.87 5.65
C THR A 138 6.28 -5.65 6.50
N GLU A 139 7.27 -4.78 6.64
CA GLU A 139 7.12 -3.48 7.27
C GLU A 139 6.78 -2.43 6.20
N ALA A 140 6.10 -1.39 6.62
CA ALA A 140 5.96 -0.14 5.88
C ALA A 140 6.90 0.91 6.48
N THR A 141 7.10 2.00 5.78
CA THR A 141 7.90 3.13 6.28
C THR A 141 7.15 4.43 6.11
N ALA A 142 7.37 5.37 7.03
CA ALA A 142 6.97 6.76 6.90
C ALA A 142 8.21 7.65 6.96
N GLU A 143 8.41 8.47 5.94
CA GLU A 143 9.55 9.38 5.81
C GLU A 143 9.07 10.83 6.01
N VAL A 144 9.64 11.52 6.99
CA VAL A 144 9.38 12.94 7.26
C VAL A 144 10.71 13.68 7.19
N GLY A 145 10.90 14.48 6.15
CA GLY A 145 12.19 15.08 5.86
C GLY A 145 13.31 14.05 5.70
N ALA A 146 14.33 14.08 6.55
CA ALA A 146 15.43 13.12 6.56
C ALA A 146 15.21 11.93 7.52
N THR A 147 14.12 11.91 8.28
CA THR A 147 13.84 10.88 9.29
C THR A 147 12.91 9.82 8.73
N THR A 148 13.27 8.54 8.92
CA THR A 148 12.46 7.39 8.53
C THR A 148 11.98 6.65 9.77
N PHE A 149 10.67 6.42 9.84
CA PHE A 149 10.01 5.65 10.89
C PHE A 149 9.56 4.30 10.35
N ALA A 150 9.87 3.22 11.07
CA ALA A 150 9.40 1.88 10.75
C ALA A 150 7.95 1.69 11.24
N LEU A 151 7.10 1.15 10.39
CA LEU A 151 5.71 0.86 10.70
C LEU A 151 5.48 -0.66 10.66
N TYR A 152 4.86 -1.23 11.69
CA TYR A 152 4.30 -2.58 11.59
C TYR A 152 2.98 -2.54 10.85
N THR A 153 2.64 -3.64 10.16
CA THR A 153 1.46 -3.72 9.32
C THR A 153 0.50 -4.81 9.77
N GLN A 154 -0.80 -4.52 9.71
CA GLN A 154 -1.85 -5.48 9.98
C GLN A 154 -3.08 -5.18 9.10
N GLY A 155 -3.53 -6.16 8.31
CA GLY A 155 -4.60 -5.92 7.34
C GLY A 155 -4.19 -4.88 6.31
N ASP A 156 -4.91 -3.77 6.21
CA ASP A 156 -4.62 -2.60 5.38
C ASP A 156 -4.08 -1.40 6.17
N GLY A 157 -3.88 -1.58 7.47
CA GLY A 157 -3.38 -0.57 8.40
C GLY A 157 -1.89 -0.72 8.71
N ALA A 158 -1.25 0.41 9.01
CA ALA A 158 0.12 0.50 9.48
C ALA A 158 0.24 1.49 10.63
N TRP A 159 1.04 1.14 11.65
CA TRP A 159 1.26 1.91 12.87
C TRP A 159 2.74 1.94 13.20
N ILE A 160 3.16 2.93 14.01
CA ILE A 160 4.55 3.01 14.46
C ILE A 160 4.97 1.70 15.15
N LYS A 161 6.12 1.15 14.73
CA LYS A 161 6.61 -0.13 15.26
C LYS A 161 7.11 -0.02 16.70
N ASN A 162 7.75 1.08 17.02
CA ASN A 162 8.25 1.39 18.36
C ASN A 162 7.41 2.50 18.96
N ALA A 163 6.52 2.16 19.89
CA ALA A 163 5.63 3.12 20.53
C ALA A 163 6.38 4.31 21.21
N GLY A 164 7.63 4.13 21.59
CA GLY A 164 8.47 5.21 22.12
C GLY A 164 8.84 6.28 21.09
N GLU A 165 8.72 5.98 19.78
CA GLU A 165 9.01 6.92 18.69
C GLU A 165 7.77 7.68 18.20
N GLU A 166 6.58 7.36 18.71
CA GLU A 166 5.34 7.96 18.21
C GLU A 166 5.28 9.48 18.46
N ALA A 167 5.66 9.92 19.63
CA ALA A 167 5.75 11.36 19.93
C ALA A 167 6.77 12.06 19.03
N HIS A 168 7.92 11.42 18.79
CA HIS A 168 8.96 11.94 17.89
C HIS A 168 8.46 12.04 16.45
N MET A 169 7.71 11.03 15.97
CA MET A 169 7.09 11.08 14.64
C MET A 169 6.09 12.23 14.52
N VAL A 170 5.22 12.40 15.50
CA VAL A 170 4.23 13.49 15.51
C VAL A 170 4.91 14.87 15.56
N ASP A 171 5.97 15.02 16.36
CA ASP A 171 6.75 16.26 16.44
C ASP A 171 7.46 16.57 15.12
N ALA A 172 8.04 15.55 14.46
CA ALA A 172 8.63 15.69 13.14
C ALA A 172 7.57 16.10 12.09
N MET A 173 6.38 15.48 12.14
CA MET A 173 5.27 15.81 11.22
C MET A 173 4.74 17.24 11.46
N ARG A 174 4.71 17.74 12.70
CA ARG A 174 4.29 19.12 13.00
C ARG A 174 5.23 20.18 12.43
N GLN A 175 6.48 19.82 12.18
CA GLN A 175 7.54 20.72 11.70
C GLN A 175 7.88 20.50 10.21
N GLY A 176 7.42 19.38 9.62
CA GLY A 176 7.71 19.00 8.25
C GLY A 176 6.69 19.54 7.25
N ASP A 177 7.04 19.47 5.97
CA ASP A 177 6.17 19.87 4.86
C ASP A 177 5.32 18.70 4.35
N SER A 178 5.85 17.48 4.43
CA SER A 178 5.20 16.27 3.94
C SER A 178 5.68 15.02 4.66
N VAL A 179 4.84 13.99 4.65
CA VAL A 179 5.20 12.62 5.01
C VAL A 179 4.96 11.68 3.83
N VAL A 180 5.95 10.85 3.53
CA VAL A 180 5.89 9.85 2.46
C VAL A 180 5.77 8.46 3.06
N VAL A 181 4.66 7.78 2.81
CA VAL A 181 4.43 6.41 3.27
C VAL A 181 4.69 5.44 2.14
N LYS A 182 5.52 4.41 2.40
CA LYS A 182 5.83 3.35 1.45
C LYS A 182 5.42 2.00 2.02
N GLY A 183 4.81 1.18 1.18
CA GLY A 183 4.35 -0.15 1.58
C GLY A 183 4.30 -1.13 0.42
N MET A 184 4.08 -2.42 0.76
CA MET A 184 3.95 -3.49 -0.23
C MET A 184 2.67 -4.28 -0.01
N SER A 185 1.86 -4.41 -1.06
CA SER A 185 0.63 -5.21 -1.01
C SER A 185 0.92 -6.71 -0.97
N SER A 186 -0.06 -7.50 -0.57
CA SER A 186 -0.02 -8.97 -0.62
C SER A 186 0.26 -9.52 -2.02
N HIS A 187 0.00 -8.75 -3.07
CA HIS A 187 0.26 -9.10 -4.46
C HIS A 187 1.62 -8.58 -4.98
N GLY A 188 2.46 -8.01 -4.10
CA GLY A 188 3.78 -7.49 -4.47
C GLY A 188 3.76 -6.12 -5.16
N THR A 189 2.63 -5.42 -5.17
CA THR A 189 2.54 -4.04 -5.64
C THR A 189 3.11 -3.10 -4.57
N GLN A 190 4.07 -2.27 -4.93
CA GLN A 190 4.57 -1.21 -4.07
C GLN A 190 3.65 0.01 -4.15
N SER A 191 3.41 0.69 -3.04
CA SER A 191 2.76 2.00 -3.01
C SER A 191 3.68 3.06 -2.41
N THR A 192 3.47 4.29 -2.86
CA THR A 192 4.10 5.49 -2.32
C THR A 192 3.02 6.57 -2.21
N ASP A 193 2.65 6.92 -0.99
CA ASP A 193 1.61 7.88 -0.67
C ASP A 193 2.22 9.10 -0.01
N THR A 194 2.06 10.27 -0.61
CA THR A 194 2.59 11.52 -0.09
C THR A 194 1.46 12.36 0.50
N TYR A 195 1.54 12.65 1.78
CA TYR A 195 0.62 13.52 2.50
C TYR A 195 1.28 14.88 2.74
N SER A 196 0.55 15.96 2.47
CA SER A 196 0.95 17.29 2.93
C SER A 196 0.72 17.39 4.44
N LEU A 197 1.61 18.08 5.13
CA LEU A 197 1.49 18.36 6.56
C LEU A 197 0.94 19.75 6.85
N GLN A 198 0.53 20.48 5.79
CA GLN A 198 -0.08 21.80 5.93
C GLN A 198 -1.41 21.73 6.71
N GLY A 199 -1.45 22.39 7.85
CA GLY A 199 -2.63 22.42 8.74
C GLY A 199 -2.70 21.27 9.74
N LEU A 200 -1.72 20.35 9.75
CA LEU A 200 -1.71 19.26 10.73
C LEU A 200 -1.63 19.76 12.16
N ALA A 201 -0.73 20.72 12.44
CA ALA A 201 -0.54 21.22 13.80
C ALA A 201 -1.83 21.80 14.37
N GLU A 202 -2.51 22.64 13.59
CA GLU A 202 -3.77 23.27 13.98
C GLU A 202 -4.90 22.25 14.14
N ALA A 203 -4.97 21.24 13.26
CA ALA A 203 -5.95 20.17 13.34
C ALA A 203 -5.75 19.32 14.61
N LEU A 204 -4.51 18.97 14.95
CA LEU A 204 -4.18 18.25 16.19
C LEU A 204 -4.50 19.08 17.45
N ASP A 205 -4.19 20.37 17.43
CA ASP A 205 -4.49 21.27 18.55
C ASP A 205 -6.00 21.40 18.76
N ARG A 206 -6.77 21.51 17.68
CA ARG A 206 -8.25 21.52 17.74
C ARG A 206 -8.81 20.20 18.27
N ALA A 207 -8.29 19.07 17.79
CA ALA A 207 -8.68 17.75 18.29
C ALA A 207 -8.33 17.57 19.78
N ALA A 208 -7.13 17.99 20.19
CA ALA A 208 -6.70 17.93 21.58
C ALA A 208 -7.58 18.79 22.53
N GLN A 209 -8.01 19.97 22.09
CA GLN A 209 -8.95 20.82 22.86
C GLN A 209 -10.28 20.13 23.10
N GLU A 210 -10.78 19.37 22.12
CA GLU A 210 -12.05 18.64 22.20
C GLU A 210 -11.95 17.41 23.12
N CYS A 211 -10.79 16.77 23.21
CA CYS A 211 -10.55 15.55 23.98
C CYS A 211 -9.88 15.79 25.37
N LYS A 212 -9.95 17.01 25.88
CA LYS A 212 -9.57 17.35 27.27
C LYS A 212 -10.57 16.80 28.26
#